data_1bd26d9fc3abf26bdd3819cd4abacf3e
#
_entry.id   1bd26d9fc3abf26bdd3819cd4abacf3e
#
_cell.length_a   1.000
_cell.length_b   1.000
_cell.length_c   1.000
_cell.angle_alpha   90.00
_cell.angle_beta   90.00
_cell.angle_gamma   90.00
#
_symmetry.space_group_name_H-M   'P 1'
#
loop_
_entity.id
_entity.type
_entity.pdbx_description
1 polymer ?
#
loop_
_entity_poly.entity_id
_entity_poly.type
_entity_poly.pdbx_seq_one_letter_code
_entity_poly.pdbx_strand_id
1 'polypeptide(L)'
;AFILAEAAILGGYNVSDAESHYKSGIRASMTKAGVFTSNTFKFDHYYEQPSVNYTSAANPQERIIEQKWISNWFGIQSWFDWRRTGYPVLKSGSVAQYGPALPVRYQYPPSYFDSYKIAVERLKYTSFFPSGQSKDHPYSKIWLLEGTGKPW
;
A
#
# COMPACT_ATOMS: atom_id res chain seq x y z
N ALA A 1 -14.50 4.99 -4.50
CA ALA A 1 -14.97 5.05 -3.12
C ALA A 1 -13.78 5.17 -2.14
N PHE A 2 -12.83 4.23 -2.08
CA PHE A 2 -11.69 4.29 -1.13
C PHE A 2 -10.83 5.55 -1.24
N ILE A 3 -10.61 6.08 -2.44
CA ILE A 3 -9.89 7.36 -2.66
C ILE A 3 -10.65 8.51 -1.99
N LEU A 4 -11.98 8.53 -2.09
CA LEU A 4 -12.79 9.54 -1.42
C LEU A 4 -12.76 9.38 0.10
N ALA A 5 -12.77 8.15 0.62
CA ALA A 5 -12.61 7.90 2.04
C ALA A 5 -11.26 8.44 2.56
N GLU A 6 -10.18 8.20 1.83
CA GLU A 6 -8.86 8.71 2.19
C GLU A 6 -8.79 10.24 2.08
N ALA A 7 -9.35 10.83 1.03
CA ALA A 7 -9.41 12.29 0.87
C ALA A 7 -10.16 12.97 2.03
N ALA A 8 -11.24 12.34 2.51
CA ALA A 8 -12.03 12.86 3.63
C ALA A 8 -11.25 12.91 4.95
N ILE A 9 -10.37 11.93 5.20
CA ILE A 9 -9.55 11.91 6.43
C ILE A 9 -8.30 12.79 6.33
N LEU A 10 -7.75 13.00 5.13
CA LEU A 10 -6.58 13.85 4.93
C LEU A 10 -6.90 15.34 5.06
N GLY A 11 -8.14 15.72 4.81
CA GLY A 11 -8.57 17.12 4.80
C GLY A 11 -8.06 17.89 3.56
N GLY A 12 -8.48 19.15 3.44
CA GLY A 12 -8.08 20.02 2.32
C GLY A 12 -8.80 19.73 0.99
N TYR A 13 -9.63 18.70 0.95
CA TYR A 13 -10.49 18.34 -0.17
C TYR A 13 -11.96 18.57 0.23
N ASN A 14 -12.79 18.97 -0.71
CA ASN A 14 -14.23 19.13 -0.44
C ASN A 14 -14.95 17.77 -0.43
N VAL A 15 -14.52 16.89 0.47
CA VAL A 15 -15.04 15.54 0.67
C VAL A 15 -15.23 15.31 2.17
N SER A 16 -16.38 14.80 2.55
CA SER A 16 -16.73 14.45 3.93
C SER A 16 -17.17 12.99 4.02
N ASP A 17 -17.49 12.52 5.22
CA ASP A 17 -18.05 11.19 5.49
C ASP A 17 -17.17 10.02 4.98
N ALA A 18 -15.97 9.96 5.54
CA ALA A 18 -15.00 8.91 5.22
C ALA A 18 -15.56 7.48 5.40
N GLU A 19 -16.38 7.27 6.45
CA GLU A 19 -16.96 5.96 6.75
C GLU A 19 -17.95 5.51 5.66
N SER A 20 -18.81 6.40 5.18
CA SER A 20 -19.75 6.09 4.09
C SER A 20 -19.00 5.71 2.80
N HIS A 21 -17.99 6.48 2.45
CA HIS A 21 -17.14 6.17 1.30
C HIS A 21 -16.37 4.85 1.47
N TYR A 22 -15.89 4.56 2.67
CA TYR A 22 -15.23 3.30 3.01
C TYR A 22 -16.18 2.10 2.84
N LYS A 23 -17.39 2.16 3.43
CA LYS A 23 -18.44 1.14 3.27
C LYS A 23 -18.80 0.91 1.80
N SER A 24 -18.96 2.00 1.06
CA SER A 24 -19.24 1.94 -0.38
C SER A 24 -18.11 1.26 -1.17
N GLY A 25 -16.86 1.47 -0.76
CA GLY A 25 -15.70 0.81 -1.34
C GLY A 25 -15.72 -0.71 -1.15
N ILE A 26 -16.00 -1.16 0.06
CA ILE A 26 -16.12 -2.60 0.38
C ILE A 26 -17.28 -3.21 -0.41
N ARG A 27 -18.47 -2.58 -0.42
CA ARG A 27 -19.64 -3.08 -1.17
C ARG A 27 -19.32 -3.22 -2.67
N ALA A 28 -18.71 -2.21 -3.27
CA ALA A 28 -18.30 -2.25 -4.68
C ALA A 28 -17.29 -3.36 -4.97
N SER A 29 -16.31 -3.57 -4.08
CA SER A 29 -15.34 -4.67 -4.19
C SER A 29 -16.02 -6.03 -4.16
N MET A 30 -16.92 -6.24 -3.22
CA MET A 30 -17.68 -7.48 -3.09
C MET A 30 -18.60 -7.74 -4.28
N THR A 31 -19.24 -6.69 -4.79
CA THR A 31 -20.05 -6.79 -6.02
C THR A 31 -19.18 -7.22 -7.20
N LYS A 32 -18.02 -6.59 -7.37
CA LYS A 32 -17.06 -6.94 -8.42
C LYS A 32 -16.57 -8.39 -8.31
N ALA A 33 -16.37 -8.88 -7.08
CA ALA A 33 -15.97 -10.27 -6.82
C ALA A 33 -17.11 -11.27 -6.90
N GLY A 34 -18.36 -10.84 -7.17
CA GLY A 34 -19.52 -11.73 -7.25
C GLY A 34 -20.02 -12.28 -5.91
N VAL A 35 -19.56 -11.74 -4.79
CA VAL A 35 -19.87 -12.27 -3.44
C VAL A 35 -21.35 -12.16 -3.10
N PHE A 36 -22.05 -11.18 -3.65
CA PHE A 36 -23.49 -10.97 -3.41
C PHE A 36 -24.42 -11.90 -4.23
N THR A 37 -23.86 -12.77 -5.04
CA THR A 37 -24.66 -13.73 -5.82
C THR A 37 -25.22 -14.87 -4.98
N SER A 38 -24.72 -15.07 -3.75
CA SER A 38 -25.24 -16.05 -2.80
C SER A 38 -26.01 -15.35 -1.67
N ASN A 39 -27.18 -15.90 -1.30
CA ASN A 39 -27.99 -15.41 -0.18
C ASN A 39 -27.34 -15.62 1.20
N THR A 40 -26.18 -16.22 1.26
CA THR A 40 -25.48 -16.59 2.51
C THR A 40 -24.52 -15.51 2.99
N PHE A 41 -24.09 -14.60 2.11
CA PHE A 41 -23.19 -13.50 2.52
C PHE A 41 -23.97 -12.23 2.81
N LYS A 42 -23.73 -11.68 4.00
CA LYS A 42 -24.27 -10.37 4.42
C LYS A 42 -23.13 -9.39 4.63
N PHE A 43 -23.19 -8.25 3.94
CA PHE A 43 -22.22 -7.17 4.12
C PHE A 43 -22.08 -6.77 5.59
N ASP A 44 -23.20 -6.67 6.30
CA ASP A 44 -23.19 -6.22 7.69
C ASP A 44 -22.39 -7.17 8.58
N HIS A 45 -22.51 -8.49 8.37
CA HIS A 45 -21.71 -9.47 9.12
C HIS A 45 -20.19 -9.33 8.87
N TYR A 46 -19.79 -9.00 7.63
CA TYR A 46 -18.39 -8.71 7.33
C TYR A 46 -17.95 -7.39 7.97
N TYR A 47 -18.78 -6.36 7.88
CA TYR A 47 -18.45 -5.03 8.39
C TYR A 47 -18.40 -4.98 9.93
N GLU A 48 -19.18 -5.79 10.63
CA GLU A 48 -19.20 -5.88 12.10
C GLU A 48 -17.91 -6.41 12.71
N GLN A 49 -17.07 -7.08 11.92
CA GLN A 49 -15.80 -7.60 12.42
C GLN A 49 -14.88 -6.45 12.86
N PRO A 50 -14.27 -6.51 14.06
CA PRO A 50 -13.38 -5.45 14.56
C PRO A 50 -12.23 -5.11 13.62
N SER A 51 -11.76 -6.11 12.84
CA SER A 51 -10.73 -5.96 11.82
C SER A 51 -11.19 -5.24 10.56
N VAL A 52 -12.48 -5.03 10.36
CA VAL A 52 -13.08 -4.38 9.19
C VAL A 52 -13.79 -3.09 9.56
N ASN A 53 -14.42 -3.05 10.72
CA ASN A 53 -15.20 -1.91 11.17
C ASN A 53 -14.36 -0.63 11.23
N TYR A 54 -14.84 0.43 10.58
CA TYR A 54 -14.15 1.71 10.49
C TYR A 54 -13.95 2.37 11.87
N THR A 55 -14.97 2.35 12.71
CA THR A 55 -14.95 3.01 14.01
C THR A 55 -14.09 2.28 15.05
N SER A 56 -13.78 1.00 14.81
CA SER A 56 -12.88 0.21 15.66
C SER A 56 -11.40 0.41 15.30
N ALA A 57 -11.10 1.18 14.27
CA ALA A 57 -9.73 1.38 13.81
C ALA A 57 -8.98 2.38 14.68
N ALA A 58 -7.83 2.01 15.21
CA ALA A 58 -6.91 2.94 15.86
C ALA A 58 -6.34 3.97 14.86
N ASN A 59 -6.19 3.57 13.60
CA ASN A 59 -5.74 4.44 12.51
C ASN A 59 -6.70 4.30 11.31
N PRO A 60 -7.52 5.31 11.01
CA PRO A 60 -8.45 5.29 9.89
C PRO A 60 -7.77 5.12 8.53
N GLN A 61 -6.59 5.72 8.32
CA GLN A 61 -5.86 5.58 7.06
C GLN A 61 -5.44 4.13 6.81
N GLU A 62 -4.86 3.48 7.81
CA GLU A 62 -4.50 2.07 7.75
C GLU A 62 -5.69 1.21 7.36
N ARG A 63 -6.82 1.39 8.04
CA ARG A 63 -8.06 0.67 7.78
C ARG A 63 -8.55 0.83 6.34
N ILE A 64 -8.55 2.06 5.82
CA ILE A 64 -8.97 2.34 4.44
C ILE A 64 -8.01 1.65 3.45
N ILE A 65 -6.71 1.76 3.66
CA ILE A 65 -5.70 1.20 2.76
C ILE A 65 -5.71 -0.33 2.80
N GLU A 66 -5.91 -0.96 3.96
CA GLU A 66 -6.07 -2.41 4.07
C GLU A 66 -7.21 -2.93 3.19
N GLN A 67 -8.40 -2.33 3.30
CA GLN A 67 -9.54 -2.74 2.49
C GLN A 67 -9.37 -2.39 1.01
N LYS A 68 -8.71 -1.28 0.70
CA LYS A 68 -8.33 -0.94 -0.67
C LYS A 68 -7.34 -1.96 -1.24
N TRP A 69 -6.37 -2.41 -0.45
CA TRP A 69 -5.40 -3.44 -0.83
C TRP A 69 -6.09 -4.77 -1.16
N ILE A 70 -7.03 -5.22 -0.31
CA ILE A 70 -7.86 -6.40 -0.57
C ILE A 70 -8.66 -6.25 -1.87
N SER A 71 -9.26 -5.08 -2.10
CA SER A 71 -10.07 -4.81 -3.30
C SER A 71 -9.26 -4.78 -4.60
N ASN A 72 -7.97 -4.47 -4.51
CA ASN A 72 -7.04 -4.40 -5.62
C ASN A 72 -6.20 -5.68 -5.77
N TRP A 73 -6.74 -6.82 -5.39
CA TRP A 73 -6.08 -8.11 -5.47
C TRP A 73 -5.38 -8.30 -6.84
N PHE A 74 -4.09 -8.60 -6.83
CA PHE A 74 -3.18 -8.64 -7.99
C PHE A 74 -2.95 -7.30 -8.73
N GLY A 75 -3.46 -6.17 -8.23
CA GLY A 75 -3.25 -4.87 -8.85
C GLY A 75 -1.95 -4.20 -8.40
N ILE A 76 -1.16 -3.68 -9.36
CA ILE A 76 0.07 -2.90 -9.09
C ILE A 76 -0.20 -1.66 -8.22
N GLN A 77 -1.43 -1.14 -8.24
CA GLN A 77 -1.84 0.01 -7.44
C GLN A 77 -1.65 -0.23 -5.93
N SER A 78 -1.82 -1.46 -5.48
CA SER A 78 -1.60 -1.85 -4.08
C SER A 78 -0.15 -1.58 -3.63
N TRP A 79 0.83 -1.83 -4.50
CA TRP A 79 2.23 -1.55 -4.22
C TRP A 79 2.53 -0.03 -4.18
N PHE A 80 1.88 0.76 -5.04
CA PHE A 80 2.01 2.22 -4.99
C PHE A 80 1.39 2.80 -3.72
N ASP A 81 0.22 2.32 -3.31
CA ASP A 81 -0.42 2.74 -2.08
C ASP A 81 0.42 2.35 -0.85
N TRP A 82 0.97 1.14 -0.82
CA TRP A 82 1.87 0.71 0.25
C TRP A 82 3.11 1.62 0.35
N ARG A 83 3.77 1.91 -0.76
CA ARG A 83 4.94 2.80 -0.79
C ARG A 83 4.62 4.22 -0.31
N ARG A 84 3.45 4.72 -0.63
CA ARG A 84 2.99 6.05 -0.25
C ARG A 84 2.59 6.14 1.21
N THR A 85 1.94 5.12 1.74
CA THR A 85 1.30 5.16 3.06
C THR A 85 2.01 4.33 4.13
N GLY A 86 2.77 3.31 3.73
CA GLY A 86 3.33 2.29 4.62
C GLY A 86 2.31 1.20 5.01
N TYR A 87 1.09 1.27 4.49
CA TYR A 87 0.01 0.34 4.81
C TYR A 87 -0.41 -0.52 3.61
N PRO A 88 -0.90 -1.73 3.86
CA PRO A 88 -0.89 -2.44 5.15
C PRO A 88 0.52 -2.75 5.64
N VAL A 89 0.67 -3.09 6.93
CA VAL A 89 1.95 -3.54 7.48
C VAL A 89 2.26 -4.94 6.95
N LEU A 90 2.99 -4.99 5.84
CA LEU A 90 3.33 -6.22 5.16
C LEU A 90 4.61 -6.84 5.75
N LYS A 91 4.66 -8.16 5.73
CA LYS A 91 5.83 -8.95 6.12
C LYS A 91 6.31 -9.76 4.91
N SER A 92 7.60 -9.81 4.69
CA SER A 92 8.18 -10.73 3.72
C SER A 92 8.11 -12.18 4.23
N GLY A 93 8.08 -13.14 3.30
CA GLY A 93 8.16 -14.56 3.66
C GLY A 93 9.51 -14.94 4.30
N SER A 94 9.54 -16.06 5.01
CA SER A 94 10.74 -16.57 5.69
C SER A 94 11.90 -16.91 4.74
N VAL A 95 11.60 -17.10 3.46
CA VAL A 95 12.58 -17.40 2.41
C VAL A 95 13.01 -16.16 1.60
N ALA A 96 12.64 -14.96 2.06
CA ALA A 96 13.03 -13.74 1.37
C ALA A 96 14.55 -13.56 1.41
N GLN A 97 15.14 -13.36 0.24
CA GLN A 97 16.60 -13.31 0.04
C GLN A 97 17.30 -12.23 0.88
N TYR A 98 16.62 -11.12 1.13
CA TYR A 98 17.19 -9.96 1.81
C TYR A 98 16.48 -9.62 3.14
N GLY A 99 15.91 -10.62 3.80
CA GLY A 99 15.32 -10.46 5.12
C GLY A 99 13.88 -9.88 5.10
N PRO A 100 13.45 -9.21 6.16
CA PRO A 100 12.04 -8.86 6.38
C PRO A 100 11.55 -7.69 5.53
N ALA A 101 12.40 -7.11 4.70
CA ALA A 101 12.07 -5.96 3.87
C ALA A 101 11.32 -6.34 2.59
N LEU A 102 10.55 -5.40 2.07
CA LEU A 102 9.93 -5.48 0.76
C LEU A 102 10.59 -4.48 -0.18
N PRO A 103 10.71 -4.79 -1.49
CA PRO A 103 11.33 -3.90 -2.46
C PRO A 103 10.51 -2.61 -2.62
N VAL A 104 11.18 -1.47 -2.60
CA VAL A 104 10.57 -0.14 -2.73
C VAL A 104 10.65 0.43 -4.14
N ARG A 105 11.43 -0.18 -5.03
CA ARG A 105 11.58 0.23 -6.43
C ARG A 105 11.98 -0.95 -7.33
N TYR A 106 11.89 -0.74 -8.63
CA TYR A 106 12.55 -1.60 -9.62
C TYR A 106 13.97 -1.12 -9.87
N GLN A 107 14.87 -2.07 -10.19
CA GLN A 107 16.20 -1.73 -10.70
C GLN A 107 16.11 -1.19 -12.13
N TYR A 108 17.08 -0.39 -12.53
CA TYR A 108 17.22 0.02 -13.92
C TYR A 108 17.62 -1.18 -14.79
N PRO A 109 17.14 -1.26 -16.03
CA PRO A 109 17.60 -2.30 -16.95
C PRO A 109 19.12 -2.22 -17.12
N PRO A 110 19.86 -3.35 -17.05
CA PRO A 110 21.33 -3.34 -17.19
C PRO A 110 21.85 -2.67 -18.46
N SER A 111 21.09 -2.80 -19.55
CA SER A 111 21.43 -2.20 -20.87
C SER A 111 21.42 -0.66 -20.87
N TYR A 112 20.85 -0.04 -19.85
CA TYR A 112 20.77 1.43 -19.73
C TYR A 112 21.59 1.99 -18.56
N PHE A 113 22.42 1.16 -17.93
CA PHE A 113 23.13 1.54 -16.71
C PHE A 113 23.96 2.82 -16.88
N ASP A 114 24.70 2.96 -17.96
CA ASP A 114 25.52 4.16 -18.23
C ASP A 114 24.68 5.44 -18.33
N SER A 115 23.49 5.33 -18.92
CA SER A 115 22.55 6.46 -19.02
C SER A 115 21.95 6.89 -17.68
N TYR A 116 21.86 5.96 -16.72
CA TYR A 116 21.25 6.23 -15.40
C TYR A 116 22.28 6.32 -14.27
N LYS A 117 23.56 6.29 -14.54
CA LYS A 117 24.63 6.30 -13.54
C LYS A 117 24.47 7.42 -12.53
N ILE A 118 24.23 8.66 -13.00
CA ILE A 118 24.02 9.82 -12.11
C ILE A 118 22.76 9.63 -11.25
N ALA A 119 21.68 9.07 -11.80
CA ALA A 119 20.46 8.81 -11.04
C ALA A 119 20.69 7.75 -9.96
N VAL A 120 21.45 6.69 -10.28
CA VAL A 120 21.83 5.63 -9.33
C VAL A 120 22.68 6.20 -8.19
N GLU A 121 23.65 7.06 -8.48
CA GLU A 121 24.51 7.68 -7.47
C GLU A 121 23.72 8.54 -6.46
N ARG A 122 22.58 9.09 -6.88
CA ARG A 122 21.68 9.89 -6.03
C ARG A 122 20.76 9.05 -5.17
N LEU A 123 20.63 7.75 -5.40
CA LEU A 123 19.82 6.88 -4.56
C LEU A 123 20.37 6.81 -3.14
N LYS A 124 19.50 6.81 -2.18
CA LYS A 124 19.81 6.65 -0.76
C LYS A 124 19.49 5.22 -0.31
N TYR A 125 20.21 4.80 0.71
CA TYR A 125 19.98 3.48 1.31
C TYR A 125 18.71 3.49 2.17
N THR A 126 17.99 2.38 2.14
CA THR A 126 16.98 2.06 3.16
C THR A 126 17.67 1.43 4.38
N SER A 127 16.95 1.34 5.49
CA SER A 127 17.42 0.63 6.69
C SER A 127 17.68 -0.87 6.43
N PHE A 128 17.13 -1.42 5.37
CA PHE A 128 17.27 -2.84 4.97
C PHE A 128 18.20 -3.04 3.78
N PHE A 129 18.98 -2.04 3.42
CA PHE A 129 19.88 -2.15 2.28
C PHE A 129 21.00 -3.18 2.57
N PRO A 130 21.20 -4.20 1.71
CA PRO A 130 22.24 -5.20 1.93
C PRO A 130 23.63 -4.60 1.76
N SER A 131 24.53 -4.93 2.67
CA SER A 131 25.93 -4.50 2.59
C SER A 131 26.62 -5.02 1.31
N GLY A 132 27.45 -4.19 0.69
CA GLY A 132 28.24 -4.57 -0.48
C GLY A 132 27.48 -4.64 -1.81
N GLN A 133 26.22 -4.28 -1.84
CA GLN A 133 25.42 -4.24 -3.08
C GLN A 133 25.55 -2.90 -3.81
N SER A 134 25.29 -2.91 -5.12
CA SER A 134 25.15 -1.67 -5.90
C SER A 134 23.99 -0.82 -5.38
N LYS A 135 24.14 0.51 -5.45
CA LYS A 135 23.03 1.43 -5.17
C LYS A 135 21.81 1.21 -6.05
N ASP A 136 21.98 0.66 -7.25
CA ASP A 136 20.85 0.22 -8.07
C ASP A 136 20.29 -1.11 -7.56
N HIS A 137 19.58 -1.02 -6.45
CA HIS A 137 19.01 -2.16 -5.74
C HIS A 137 17.54 -1.92 -5.41
N PRO A 138 16.68 -2.95 -5.36
CA PRO A 138 15.27 -2.82 -5.01
C PRO A 138 15.01 -2.17 -3.65
N TYR A 139 15.98 -2.22 -2.73
CA TYR A 139 15.91 -1.59 -1.41
C TYR A 139 16.56 -0.19 -1.35
N SER A 140 16.91 0.40 -2.48
CA SER A 140 17.39 1.79 -2.52
C SER A 140 16.23 2.77 -2.58
N LYS A 141 16.25 3.81 -1.75
CA LYS A 141 15.22 4.86 -1.75
C LYS A 141 15.36 5.77 -2.98
N ILE A 142 14.24 6.05 -3.58
CA ILE A 142 14.09 7.21 -4.47
C ILE A 142 13.72 8.46 -3.64
N TRP A 143 13.94 9.65 -4.20
CA TRP A 143 13.64 10.92 -3.53
C TRP A 143 12.20 11.02 -3.00
N LEU A 144 11.23 10.42 -3.70
CA LEU A 144 9.82 10.42 -3.32
C LEU A 144 9.56 9.74 -1.96
N LEU A 145 10.43 8.85 -1.55
CA LEU A 145 10.33 8.11 -0.28
C LEU A 145 11.09 8.79 0.86
N GLU A 146 11.87 9.84 0.56
CA GLU A 146 12.60 10.61 1.56
C GLU A 146 11.62 11.44 2.41
N GLY A 147 11.89 11.55 3.69
CA GLY A 147 11.06 12.35 4.61
C GLY A 147 9.65 11.79 4.89
N THR A 148 9.32 10.61 4.37
CA THR A 148 7.99 10.01 4.61
C THR A 148 7.80 9.50 6.05
N GLY A 149 8.88 9.33 6.81
CA GLY A 149 8.84 8.72 8.14
C GLY A 149 8.48 7.22 8.13
N LYS A 150 8.48 6.58 6.97
CA LYS A 150 8.16 5.17 6.81
C LYS A 150 9.40 4.28 7.03
N PRO A 151 9.22 3.00 7.39
CA PRO A 151 10.30 2.12 7.84
C PRO A 151 11.19 1.56 6.70
N TRP A 152 11.27 2.19 5.58
CA TRP A 152 12.19 1.86 4.49
C TRP A 152 13.39 2.77 4.36
#